data_3ccd9e5ee84c616371529eb093039f69
#
_entry.id   3ccd9e5ee84c616371529eb093039f69
#
_cell.length_a   1.000
_cell.length_b   1.000
_cell.length_c   1.000
_cell.angle_alpha   90.00
_cell.angle_beta   90.00
_cell.angle_gamma   90.00
#
_symmetry.space_group_name_H-M   'P 1'
#
loop_
_entity.id
_entity.type
_entity.pdbx_description
1 polymer ?
#
loop_
_entity_poly.entity_id
_entity_poly.type
_entity_poly.pdbx_seq_one_letter_code
_entity_poly.pdbx_strand_id
1 'polypeptide(L)'
;TDEIWTIPIVAYYHSLYTRAAAGAIELLEKQERTAEAVALCRRAIHIEPYQEDLYEHLMRGLLRTGDMKGAMSVYEEMSEQLFAHFGVMPSETLRTLYRQATRTVNDRTLTMDEVC
;
A
#
# COMPACT_ATOMS: atom_id res chain seq x y z
N THR A 1 14.77 30.95 11.61
CA THR A 1 14.93 31.28 10.20
C THR A 1 15.47 30.10 9.39
N ASP A 2 16.32 29.27 9.99
CA ASP A 2 16.85 28.09 9.34
C ASP A 2 15.73 27.09 9.04
N GLU A 3 14.70 27.05 9.86
CA GLU A 3 13.56 26.15 9.70
C GLU A 3 12.78 26.46 8.42
N ILE A 4 12.67 27.73 8.03
CA ILE A 4 11.96 28.15 6.83
C ILE A 4 12.60 27.58 5.57
N TRP A 5 13.92 27.47 5.56
CA TRP A 5 14.66 26.93 4.42
C TRP A 5 14.69 25.42 4.40
N THR A 6 14.68 24.79 5.59
CA THR A 6 14.77 23.34 5.74
C THR A 6 13.52 22.63 5.25
N ILE A 7 12.33 23.18 5.56
CA ILE A 7 11.05 22.54 5.21
C ILE A 7 10.89 22.33 3.70
N PRO A 8 11.11 23.33 2.81
CA PRO A 8 11.00 23.12 1.37
C PRO A 8 12.02 22.11 0.82
N ILE A 9 13.23 22.11 1.38
CA ILE A 9 14.27 21.18 0.96
C ILE A 9 13.89 19.74 1.30
N VAL A 10 13.40 19.50 2.50
CA VAL A 10 12.96 18.17 2.93
C VAL A 10 11.80 17.69 2.07
N ALA A 11 10.81 18.56 1.81
CA ALA A 11 9.67 18.23 0.96
C ALA A 11 10.11 17.88 -0.46
N TYR A 12 11.11 18.58 -0.99
CA TYR A 12 11.65 18.31 -2.32
C TYR A 12 12.29 16.93 -2.39
N TYR A 13 13.13 16.58 -1.41
CA TYR A 13 13.78 15.27 -1.37
C TYR A 13 12.77 14.14 -1.19
N HIS A 14 11.74 14.34 -0.37
CA HIS A 14 10.66 13.36 -0.21
C HIS A 14 9.93 13.13 -1.54
N SER A 15 9.65 14.20 -2.27
CA SER A 15 9.00 14.12 -3.57
C SER A 15 9.84 13.34 -4.58
N LEU A 16 11.16 13.62 -4.61
CA LEU A 16 12.08 12.89 -5.49
C LEU A 16 12.14 11.42 -5.12
N TYR A 17 12.22 11.13 -3.83
CA TYR A 17 12.25 9.74 -3.36
C TYR A 17 10.99 8.99 -3.77
N THR A 18 9.83 9.61 -3.57
CA THR A 18 8.54 8.99 -3.91
C THR A 18 8.45 8.69 -5.40
N ARG A 19 8.90 9.60 -6.25
CA ARG A 19 8.91 9.41 -7.70
C ARG A 19 9.85 8.28 -8.11
N ALA A 20 11.04 8.27 -7.53
CA ALA A 20 12.04 7.24 -7.83
C ALA A 20 11.54 5.87 -7.37
N ALA A 21 10.94 5.80 -6.18
CA ALA A 21 10.38 4.58 -5.65
C ALA A 21 9.23 4.06 -6.53
N ALA A 22 8.33 4.95 -6.95
CA ALA A 22 7.21 4.58 -7.83
C ALA A 22 7.72 3.99 -9.15
N GLY A 23 8.72 4.61 -9.75
CA GLY A 23 9.32 4.11 -10.99
C GLY A 23 9.97 2.75 -10.81
N ALA A 24 10.71 2.57 -9.71
CA ALA A 24 11.36 1.30 -9.40
C ALA A 24 10.33 0.21 -9.12
N ILE A 25 9.24 0.54 -8.40
CA ILE A 25 8.16 -0.41 -8.14
C ILE A 25 7.52 -0.88 -9.44
N GLU A 26 7.20 0.05 -10.34
CA GLU A 26 6.61 -0.29 -11.63
C GLU A 26 7.53 -1.19 -12.45
N LEU A 27 8.83 -0.92 -12.44
CA LEU A 27 9.80 -1.73 -13.14
C LEU A 27 9.86 -3.15 -12.57
N LEU A 28 9.89 -3.28 -11.25
CA LEU A 28 9.89 -4.58 -10.59
C LEU A 28 8.62 -5.36 -10.89
N GLU A 29 7.48 -4.68 -10.94
CA GLU A 29 6.20 -5.30 -11.30
C GLU A 29 6.21 -5.81 -12.73
N LYS A 30 6.79 -5.06 -13.66
CA LYS A 30 6.92 -5.48 -15.06
C LYS A 30 7.82 -6.70 -15.22
N GLN A 31 8.81 -6.82 -14.35
CA GLN A 31 9.73 -7.96 -14.34
C GLN A 31 9.20 -9.14 -13.52
N GLU A 32 7.98 -9.03 -13.03
CA GLU A 32 7.33 -10.06 -12.20
C GLU A 32 8.07 -10.33 -10.89
N ARG A 33 8.83 -9.34 -10.42
CA ARG A 33 9.56 -9.41 -9.16
C ARG A 33 8.68 -8.83 -8.04
N THR A 34 7.54 -9.47 -7.81
CA THR A 34 6.50 -8.96 -6.92
C THR A 34 6.97 -8.84 -5.48
N ALA A 35 7.71 -9.81 -4.97
CA ALA A 35 8.20 -9.77 -3.58
C ALA A 35 9.11 -8.57 -3.33
N GLU A 36 9.96 -8.25 -4.31
CA GLU A 36 10.85 -7.09 -4.22
C GLU A 36 10.07 -5.78 -4.33
N ALA A 37 9.05 -5.75 -5.20
CA ALA A 37 8.17 -4.60 -5.31
C ALA A 37 7.44 -4.32 -4.00
N VAL A 38 6.92 -5.37 -3.36
CA VAL A 38 6.25 -5.27 -2.06
C VAL A 38 7.22 -4.72 -1.00
N ALA A 39 8.43 -5.22 -0.96
CA ALA A 39 9.44 -4.76 0.01
C ALA A 39 9.75 -3.27 -0.19
N LEU A 40 9.88 -2.85 -1.45
CA LEU A 40 10.16 -1.44 -1.76
C LEU A 40 8.97 -0.55 -1.39
N CYS A 41 7.74 -1.02 -1.63
CA CYS A 41 6.53 -0.30 -1.21
C CYS A 41 6.52 -0.06 0.30
N ARG A 42 6.86 -1.08 1.08
CA ARG A 42 6.88 -0.96 2.54
C ARG A 42 7.90 0.08 3.00
N ARG A 43 9.07 0.11 2.37
CA ARG A 43 10.09 1.12 2.68
C ARG A 43 9.62 2.52 2.32
N ALA A 44 9.01 2.66 1.14
CA ALA A 44 8.54 3.96 0.66
C ALA A 44 7.41 4.49 1.55
N ILE A 45 6.51 3.64 2.01
CA ILE A 45 5.43 4.01 2.90
C ILE A 45 5.98 4.48 4.25
N HIS A 46 7.06 3.88 4.71
CA HIS A 46 7.70 4.28 5.95
C HIS A 46 8.18 5.75 5.89
N ILE A 47 8.62 6.17 4.71
CA ILE A 47 9.10 7.54 4.48
C ILE A 47 7.95 8.49 4.17
N GLU A 48 6.98 8.03 3.38
CA GLU A 48 5.80 8.80 2.95
C GLU A 48 4.52 8.06 3.30
N PRO A 49 4.07 8.09 4.56
CA PRO A 49 2.98 7.23 5.04
C PRO A 49 1.59 7.58 4.50
N TYR A 50 1.43 8.72 3.83
CA TYR A 50 0.11 9.15 3.37
C TYR A 50 -0.02 9.16 1.85
N GLN A 51 0.87 8.48 1.14
CA GLN A 51 0.80 8.35 -0.32
C GLN A 51 -0.04 7.13 -0.68
N GLU A 52 -1.29 7.36 -1.10
CA GLU A 52 -2.21 6.27 -1.42
C GLU A 52 -1.71 5.38 -2.57
N ASP A 53 -0.98 5.96 -3.52
CA ASP A 53 -0.42 5.19 -4.64
C ASP A 53 0.48 4.06 -4.15
N LEU A 54 1.27 4.32 -3.12
CA LEU A 54 2.16 3.31 -2.55
C LEU A 54 1.36 2.17 -1.91
N TYR A 55 0.28 2.51 -1.22
CA TYR A 55 -0.60 1.50 -0.62
C TYR A 55 -1.30 0.67 -1.69
N GLU A 56 -1.68 1.31 -2.81
CA GLU A 56 -2.28 0.59 -3.93
C GLU A 56 -1.32 -0.46 -4.49
N HIS A 57 -0.07 -0.06 -4.77
CA HIS A 57 0.94 -0.99 -5.25
C HIS A 57 1.20 -2.10 -4.24
N LEU A 58 1.28 -1.76 -2.97
CA LEU A 58 1.50 -2.73 -1.91
C LEU A 58 0.36 -3.76 -1.83
N MET A 59 -0.87 -3.29 -1.82
CA MET A 59 -2.04 -4.18 -1.76
C MET A 59 -2.11 -5.08 -2.98
N ARG A 60 -1.89 -4.54 -4.18
CA ARG A 60 -1.88 -5.33 -5.40
C ARG A 60 -0.79 -6.40 -5.38
N GLY A 61 0.39 -6.04 -4.90
CA GLY A 61 1.49 -6.98 -4.76
C GLY A 61 1.17 -8.11 -3.79
N LEU A 62 0.58 -7.77 -2.65
CA LEU A 62 0.17 -8.77 -1.66
C LEU A 62 -0.91 -9.69 -2.23
N LEU A 63 -1.87 -9.15 -2.97
CA LEU A 63 -2.89 -9.96 -3.62
C LEU A 63 -2.29 -10.92 -4.64
N ARG A 64 -1.31 -10.48 -5.41
CA ARG A 64 -0.62 -11.33 -6.40
C ARG A 64 0.13 -12.47 -5.74
N THR A 65 0.73 -12.24 -4.58
CA THR A 65 1.46 -13.28 -3.85
C THR A 65 0.53 -14.18 -3.04
N GLY A 66 -0.77 -13.88 -3.01
CA GLY A 66 -1.73 -14.67 -2.29
C GLY A 66 -1.86 -14.30 -0.81
N ASP A 67 -1.25 -13.21 -0.38
CA ASP A 67 -1.31 -12.74 1.00
C ASP A 67 -2.52 -11.82 1.20
N MET A 68 -3.70 -12.39 1.18
CA MET A 68 -4.95 -11.65 1.32
C MET A 68 -5.07 -10.98 2.69
N LYS A 69 -4.68 -11.70 3.74
CA LYS A 69 -4.73 -11.18 5.10
C LYS A 69 -3.76 -10.00 5.27
N GLY A 70 -2.58 -10.08 4.65
CA GLY A 70 -1.63 -8.97 4.64
C GLY A 70 -2.19 -7.74 3.97
N ALA A 71 -2.86 -7.92 2.83
CA ALA A 71 -3.50 -6.81 2.12
C ALA A 71 -4.61 -6.18 2.97
N MET A 72 -5.40 -7.00 3.65
CA MET A 72 -6.45 -6.51 4.54
C MET A 72 -5.88 -5.71 5.70
N SER A 73 -4.81 -6.22 6.33
CA SER A 73 -4.13 -5.53 7.43
C SER A 73 -3.59 -4.18 7.02
N VAL A 74 -2.96 -4.11 5.85
CA VAL A 74 -2.42 -2.86 5.30
C VAL A 74 -3.53 -1.84 5.12
N TYR A 75 -4.66 -2.25 4.55
CA TYR A 75 -5.80 -1.37 4.35
C TYR A 75 -6.37 -0.87 5.67
N GLU A 76 -6.57 -1.77 6.62
CA GLU A 76 -7.14 -1.42 7.92
C GLU A 76 -6.25 -0.42 8.67
N GLU A 77 -4.96 -0.66 8.67
CA GLU A 77 -3.99 0.23 9.32
C GLU A 77 -3.98 1.60 8.65
N MET A 78 -3.95 1.64 7.32
CA MET A 78 -3.97 2.91 6.57
C MET A 78 -5.28 3.65 6.79
N SER A 79 -6.41 2.95 6.74
CA SER A 79 -7.73 3.53 6.94
C SER A 79 -7.84 4.19 8.30
N GLU A 80 -7.35 3.52 9.34
CA GLU A 80 -7.34 4.02 10.70
C GLU A 80 -6.48 5.28 10.82
N GLN A 81 -5.30 5.27 10.20
CA GLN A 81 -4.40 6.42 10.20
C GLN A 81 -5.01 7.62 9.47
N LEU A 82 -5.58 7.39 8.31
CA LEU A 82 -6.21 8.47 7.53
C LEU A 82 -7.37 9.09 8.27
N PHE A 83 -8.21 8.28 8.89
CA PHE A 83 -9.34 8.79 9.65
C PHE A 83 -8.88 9.56 10.89
N ALA A 84 -7.91 9.01 11.62
CA ALA A 84 -7.41 9.64 12.84
C ALA A 84 -6.74 11.00 12.58
N HIS A 85 -5.98 11.11 11.50
CA HIS A 85 -5.21 12.33 11.22
C HIS A 85 -5.91 13.32 10.30
N PHE A 86 -6.76 12.86 9.40
CA PHE A 86 -7.36 13.72 8.38
C PHE A 86 -8.88 13.64 8.33
N GLY A 87 -9.50 12.70 9.04
CA GLY A 87 -10.94 12.50 9.00
C GLY A 87 -11.45 12.05 7.65
N VAL A 88 -10.60 11.42 6.83
CA VAL A 88 -10.97 10.97 5.49
C VAL A 88 -10.92 9.46 5.37
N MET A 89 -11.64 8.94 4.38
CA MET A 89 -11.66 7.53 4.06
C MET A 89 -10.69 7.23 2.90
N PRO A 90 -10.18 6.01 2.78
CA PRO A 90 -9.37 5.63 1.62
C PRO A 90 -10.13 5.78 0.32
N SER A 91 -9.40 5.90 -0.79
CA SER A 91 -10.00 6.04 -2.12
C SER A 91 -10.81 4.80 -2.50
N GLU A 92 -11.67 4.95 -3.49
CA GLU A 92 -12.50 3.85 -3.97
C GLU A 92 -11.66 2.69 -4.51
N THR A 93 -10.54 2.99 -5.16
CA THR A 93 -9.62 1.96 -5.66
C THR A 93 -9.13 1.07 -4.53
N LEU A 94 -8.70 1.67 -3.42
CA LEU A 94 -8.23 0.91 -2.26
C LEU A 94 -9.35 0.12 -1.60
N ARG A 95 -10.55 0.71 -1.51
CA ARG A 95 -11.71 0.01 -0.97
C ARG A 95 -12.08 -1.20 -1.82
N THR A 96 -11.97 -1.08 -3.13
CA THR A 96 -12.22 -2.20 -4.06
C THR A 96 -11.22 -3.33 -3.85
N LEU A 97 -9.95 -2.99 -3.69
CA LEU A 97 -8.91 -3.98 -3.43
C LEU A 97 -9.16 -4.70 -2.09
N TYR A 98 -9.59 -3.97 -1.08
CA TYR A 98 -9.92 -4.56 0.21
C TYR A 98 -11.09 -5.53 0.09
N ARG A 99 -12.14 -5.15 -0.63
CA ARG A 99 -13.29 -6.03 -0.86
C ARG A 99 -12.88 -7.30 -1.59
N GLN A 100 -11.98 -7.16 -2.56
CA GLN A 100 -11.44 -8.29 -3.32
C GLN A 100 -10.71 -9.26 -2.39
N ALA A 101 -9.87 -8.75 -1.50
CA ALA A 101 -9.14 -9.56 -0.54
C ALA A 101 -10.10 -10.27 0.43
N THR A 102 -11.08 -9.54 0.95
CA THR A 102 -12.07 -10.07 1.89
C THR A 102 -12.89 -11.19 1.24
N ARG A 103 -13.31 -10.97 0.00
CA ARG A 103 -14.09 -11.98 -0.74
C ARG A 103 -13.29 -13.24 -0.95
N THR A 104 -12.02 -13.12 -1.32
CA THR A 104 -11.16 -14.28 -1.53
C THR A 104 -10.96 -15.08 -0.25
N VAL A 105 -10.76 -14.42 0.88
CA VAL A 105 -10.63 -15.07 2.18
C VAL A 105 -11.91 -15.82 2.53
N ASN A 106 -13.07 -15.18 2.35
CA ASN A 106 -14.36 -15.79 2.64
C ASN A 106 -14.62 -17.00 1.76
N ASP A 107 -14.30 -16.92 0.47
CA ASP A 107 -14.49 -18.04 -0.47
C ASP A 107 -13.63 -19.23 -0.07
N ARG A 108 -12.38 -18.99 0.34
CA ARG A 108 -11.49 -20.06 0.79
C ARG A 108 -12.03 -20.73 2.06
N THR A 109 -12.57 -19.93 2.99
CA THR A 109 -13.14 -20.44 4.23
C THR A 109 -14.35 -21.31 3.93
N LEU A 110 -15.23 -20.84 3.04
CA LEU A 110 -16.40 -21.63 2.64
C LEU A 110 -16.02 -22.94 1.98
N THR A 111 -15.00 -22.92 1.11
CA THR A 111 -14.51 -24.13 0.45
C THR A 111 -13.98 -25.14 1.46
N MET A 112 -13.26 -24.67 2.46
CA MET A 112 -12.75 -25.55 3.51
C MET A 112 -13.88 -26.14 4.35
N ASP A 113 -14.90 -25.36 4.65
CA ASP A 113 -16.05 -25.82 5.40
C ASP A 113 -16.85 -26.88 4.61
N GLU A 114 -16.95 -26.75 3.30
CA GLU A 114 -17.61 -27.72 2.45
C GLU A 114 -16.87 -29.06 2.42
N VAL A 115 -15.55 -29.00 2.49
CA VAL A 115 -14.71 -30.22 2.49
C VAL A 115 -14.77 -30.93 3.84
N CYS A 116 -14.99 -30.20 4.90
CA CYS A 116 -15.16 -30.77 6.23
C CYS A 116 -16.58 -31.21 6.47
#